data_1369981c3815a7ef70ed0b775625d5fa
#
_entry.id   1369981c3815a7ef70ed0b775625d5fa
#
_cell.length_a   1.000
_cell.length_b   1.000
_cell.length_c   1.000
_cell.angle_alpha   90.00
_cell.angle_beta   90.00
_cell.angle_gamma   90.00
#
_symmetry.space_group_name_H-M   'P 1'
#
loop_
_entity.id
_entity.type
_entity.pdbx_description
1 polymer ?
#
loop_
_entity_poly.entity_id
_entity_poly.type
_entity_poly.pdbx_seq_one_letter_code
_entity_poly.pdbx_strand_id
1 'polypeptide(L)'
;MHIAPHDNQNKPIVDADDPNVPLNYFNIVKLKAGEAFEYQVPNYETCIVPATGTVDVEIEGVSFKAVGSRGVDVWDGEPEGVYVPVGAKVTIVAVRATETFIAGARYNKVLDPFDVRVAEIDKVQYGSDDTKTHRKIKHILGTKYHGKVGRLLVSELFTVGQGGWSGFPAHKHDTDRKDAAGNIIETRHDETYNFRFRPNHGSGVQIIQHEEGKPGDAYQLMDRSTILLPSGYHPCAVMPGYEMYYFTILGGLSQRSLVQYFQPTHAAQIETIPGIKDMIAKFK
;
A
#
# COMPACT_ATOMS: atom_id res chain seq x y z
N MET A 1 2.88 8.71 11.92
CA MET A 1 1.73 8.88 12.87
C MET A 1 0.85 7.66 12.82
N HIS A 2 0.26 7.26 13.97
CA HIS A 2 -0.63 6.09 14.09
C HIS A 2 -2.08 6.53 14.26
N ILE A 3 -2.96 5.97 13.44
CA ILE A 3 -4.42 6.07 13.56
C ILE A 3 -4.92 4.72 14.10
N ALA A 4 -5.49 4.75 15.31
CA ALA A 4 -6.03 3.55 15.94
C ALA A 4 -7.23 2.98 15.14
N PRO A 5 -7.47 1.67 15.22
CA PRO A 5 -8.64 1.06 14.58
C PRO A 5 -9.95 1.74 14.98
N HIS A 6 -10.77 2.08 14.01
CA HIS A 6 -12.10 2.67 14.23
C HIS A 6 -13.02 2.33 13.06
N ASP A 7 -14.33 2.50 13.26
CA ASP A 7 -15.27 2.47 12.15
C ASP A 7 -15.29 3.85 11.47
N ASN A 8 -14.74 3.92 10.29
CA ASN A 8 -14.68 5.16 9.51
C ASN A 8 -16.00 5.57 8.86
N GLN A 9 -17.04 4.74 8.96
CA GLN A 9 -18.37 5.02 8.41
C GLN A 9 -18.35 5.41 6.92
N ASN A 10 -17.51 4.73 6.14
CA ASN A 10 -17.24 4.99 4.73
C ASN A 10 -16.66 6.40 4.43
N LYS A 11 -16.17 7.11 5.45
CA LYS A 11 -15.46 8.39 5.29
C LYS A 11 -13.97 8.15 5.13
N PRO A 12 -13.22 9.04 4.46
CA PRO A 12 -11.78 8.90 4.34
C PRO A 12 -11.08 8.75 5.71
N ILE A 13 -10.16 7.81 5.78
CA ILE A 13 -9.21 7.68 6.91
C ILE A 13 -8.05 8.64 6.71
N VAL A 14 -7.64 8.84 5.45
CA VAL A 14 -6.71 9.88 5.01
C VAL A 14 -7.41 10.65 3.91
N ASP A 15 -7.83 11.88 4.21
CA ASP A 15 -8.54 12.71 3.25
C ASP A 15 -7.56 13.45 2.31
N ALA A 16 -8.11 14.02 1.25
CA ALA A 16 -7.33 14.87 0.35
C ALA A 16 -6.66 16.01 1.13
N ASP A 17 -5.41 16.28 0.80
CA ASP A 17 -4.60 17.31 1.45
C ASP A 17 -4.33 17.08 2.95
N ASP A 18 -4.35 15.81 3.43
CA ASP A 18 -3.96 15.49 4.81
C ASP A 18 -2.59 16.13 5.12
N PRO A 19 -2.46 16.88 6.25
CA PRO A 19 -1.24 17.64 6.53
C PRO A 19 -0.01 16.77 6.77
N ASN A 20 -0.17 15.49 7.10
CA ASN A 20 0.94 14.56 7.32
C ASN A 20 1.38 13.87 6.02
N VAL A 21 0.42 13.47 5.18
CA VAL A 21 0.67 12.74 3.93
C VAL A 21 -0.12 13.35 2.77
N PRO A 22 0.17 14.60 2.39
CA PRO A 22 -0.63 15.36 1.41
C PRO A 22 -0.62 14.75 0.00
N LEU A 23 0.23 13.79 -0.26
CA LEU A 23 0.26 13.08 -1.54
C LEU A 23 -0.67 11.87 -1.57
N ASN A 24 -1.19 11.41 -0.41
CA ASN A 24 -2.01 10.20 -0.30
C ASN A 24 -3.48 10.50 -0.02
N TYR A 25 -4.33 9.57 -0.43
CA TYR A 25 -5.73 9.45 -0.04
C TYR A 25 -6.02 7.99 0.31
N PHE A 26 -6.82 7.76 1.36
CA PHE A 26 -7.22 6.42 1.74
C PHE A 26 -8.62 6.38 2.35
N ASN A 27 -9.47 5.48 1.84
CA ASN A 27 -10.78 5.19 2.39
C ASN A 27 -11.03 3.68 2.46
N ILE A 28 -11.84 3.26 3.42
CA ILE A 28 -12.40 1.91 3.52
C ILE A 28 -13.90 2.02 3.42
N VAL A 29 -14.48 1.40 2.39
CA VAL A 29 -15.92 1.42 2.13
C VAL A 29 -16.49 0.02 2.38
N LYS A 30 -17.51 -0.06 3.23
CA LYS A 30 -18.22 -1.30 3.56
C LYS A 30 -19.63 -1.22 3.01
N LEU A 31 -20.00 -2.18 2.17
CA LEU A 31 -21.31 -2.23 1.52
C LEU A 31 -21.92 -3.64 1.67
N LYS A 32 -23.22 -3.69 1.91
CA LYS A 32 -24.00 -4.90 1.74
C LYS A 32 -24.27 -5.15 0.26
N ALA A 33 -24.59 -6.40 -0.10
CA ALA A 33 -24.99 -6.72 -1.47
C ALA A 33 -26.13 -5.81 -1.95
N GLY A 34 -25.97 -5.22 -3.13
CA GLY A 34 -26.90 -4.27 -3.76
C GLY A 34 -26.74 -2.81 -3.31
N GLU A 35 -25.96 -2.53 -2.27
CA GLU A 35 -25.69 -1.14 -1.88
C GLU A 35 -24.67 -0.49 -2.84
N ALA A 36 -24.80 0.84 -2.99
CA ALA A 36 -23.91 1.65 -3.81
C ALA A 36 -23.20 2.72 -2.99
N PHE A 37 -22.01 3.09 -3.43
CA PHE A 37 -21.21 4.18 -2.88
C PHE A 37 -20.69 5.04 -4.01
N GLU A 38 -20.92 6.35 -3.93
CA GLU A 38 -20.40 7.32 -4.89
C GLU A 38 -19.29 8.15 -4.27
N TYR A 39 -18.24 8.43 -5.05
CA TYR A 39 -17.19 9.34 -4.62
C TYR A 39 -16.54 10.06 -5.80
N GLN A 40 -15.85 11.13 -5.49
CA GLN A 40 -14.99 11.89 -6.39
C GLN A 40 -13.90 12.56 -5.54
N VAL A 41 -12.62 12.40 -5.90
CA VAL A 41 -11.51 13.04 -5.18
C VAL A 41 -10.77 13.96 -6.14
N PRO A 42 -11.04 15.27 -6.11
CA PRO A 42 -10.37 16.25 -6.97
C PRO A 42 -8.85 16.21 -6.78
N ASN A 43 -8.10 16.32 -7.88
CA ASN A 43 -6.62 16.32 -7.90
C ASN A 43 -5.95 15.00 -7.45
N TYR A 44 -6.70 13.92 -7.29
CA TYR A 44 -6.15 12.60 -6.99
C TYR A 44 -6.61 11.58 -8.03
N GLU A 45 -5.68 10.75 -8.48
CA GLU A 45 -5.99 9.46 -9.09
C GLU A 45 -6.21 8.44 -7.99
N THR A 46 -7.08 7.44 -8.21
CA THR A 46 -7.35 6.43 -7.20
C THR A 46 -7.28 5.01 -7.75
N CYS A 47 -7.24 4.03 -6.84
CA CYS A 47 -7.35 2.61 -7.14
C CYS A 47 -8.34 1.99 -6.17
N ILE A 48 -9.36 1.35 -6.72
CA ILE A 48 -10.38 0.61 -5.97
C ILE A 48 -9.91 -0.84 -5.87
N VAL A 49 -9.82 -1.37 -4.64
CA VAL A 49 -9.37 -2.75 -4.39
C VAL A 49 -10.31 -3.42 -3.39
N PRO A 50 -11.19 -4.34 -3.84
CA PRO A 50 -11.98 -5.14 -2.91
C PRO A 50 -11.08 -6.00 -2.02
N ALA A 51 -11.06 -5.69 -0.73
CA ALA A 51 -10.41 -6.50 0.28
C ALA A 51 -11.16 -7.81 0.52
N THR A 52 -12.50 -7.74 0.40
CA THR A 52 -13.43 -8.88 0.45
C THR A 52 -14.57 -8.66 -0.52
N GLY A 53 -15.24 -9.72 -0.92
CA GLY A 53 -16.45 -9.64 -1.75
C GLY A 53 -16.17 -9.30 -3.22
N THR A 54 -17.17 -8.70 -3.88
CA THR A 54 -17.15 -8.40 -5.32
C THR A 54 -17.94 -7.13 -5.59
N VAL A 55 -17.41 -6.26 -6.43
CA VAL A 55 -18.06 -4.99 -6.82
C VAL A 55 -18.15 -4.83 -8.34
N ASP A 56 -19.14 -4.07 -8.79
CA ASP A 56 -19.16 -3.42 -10.08
C ASP A 56 -18.70 -1.96 -9.89
N VAL A 57 -17.90 -1.46 -10.80
CA VAL A 57 -17.38 -0.09 -10.77
C VAL A 57 -17.76 0.62 -12.06
N GLU A 58 -18.33 1.83 -11.93
CA GLU A 58 -18.62 2.71 -13.06
C GLU A 58 -17.83 4.01 -12.90
N ILE A 59 -17.14 4.43 -13.95
CA ILE A 59 -16.30 5.62 -14.00
C ILE A 59 -16.70 6.41 -15.25
N GLU A 60 -17.50 7.48 -15.09
CA GLU A 60 -17.88 8.39 -16.18
C GLU A 60 -18.39 7.66 -17.44
N GLY A 61 -19.21 6.60 -17.26
CA GLY A 61 -19.77 5.79 -18.34
C GLY A 61 -18.95 4.58 -18.78
N VAL A 62 -17.75 4.38 -18.21
CA VAL A 62 -16.95 3.16 -18.40
C VAL A 62 -17.24 2.20 -17.25
N SER A 63 -17.64 0.95 -17.55
CA SER A 63 -18.02 -0.05 -16.54
C SER A 63 -17.00 -1.18 -16.44
N PHE A 64 -16.66 -1.55 -15.22
CA PHE A 64 -15.86 -2.72 -14.86
C PHE A 64 -16.70 -3.65 -14.00
N LYS A 65 -16.95 -4.86 -14.48
CA LYS A 65 -17.89 -5.79 -13.86
C LYS A 65 -17.20 -6.88 -13.06
N ALA A 66 -17.81 -7.27 -11.93
CA ALA A 66 -17.41 -8.38 -11.07
C ALA A 66 -15.93 -8.29 -10.65
N VAL A 67 -15.50 -7.13 -10.15
CA VAL A 67 -14.15 -6.91 -9.62
C VAL A 67 -14.06 -7.43 -8.19
N GLY A 68 -13.04 -8.24 -7.91
CA GLY A 68 -12.83 -8.89 -6.61
C GLY A 68 -13.41 -10.30 -6.54
N SER A 69 -12.57 -11.25 -6.14
CA SER A 69 -12.89 -12.67 -6.02
C SER A 69 -12.70 -13.24 -4.62
N ARG A 70 -12.23 -12.41 -3.67
CA ARG A 70 -11.96 -12.82 -2.29
C ARG A 70 -13.24 -13.18 -1.52
N GLY A 71 -13.07 -14.10 -0.56
CA GLY A 71 -14.11 -14.46 0.40
C GLY A 71 -14.31 -13.41 1.48
N VAL A 72 -14.11 -13.81 2.73
CA VAL A 72 -14.36 -12.97 3.91
C VAL A 72 -13.10 -12.28 4.46
N ASP A 73 -11.93 -12.60 3.90
CA ASP A 73 -10.65 -12.11 4.38
C ASP A 73 -9.67 -11.80 3.23
N VAL A 74 -8.69 -10.93 3.50
CA VAL A 74 -7.60 -10.58 2.56
C VAL A 74 -6.69 -11.77 2.23
N TRP A 75 -6.68 -12.82 3.07
CA TRP A 75 -5.96 -14.08 2.83
C TRP A 75 -6.72 -15.04 1.90
N ASP A 76 -8.01 -14.80 1.61
CA ASP A 76 -8.88 -15.69 0.84
C ASP A 76 -8.72 -15.55 -0.68
N GLY A 77 -7.52 -15.28 -1.17
CA GLY A 77 -7.24 -15.21 -2.59
C GLY A 77 -6.39 -14.02 -3.02
N GLU A 78 -6.44 -13.76 -4.32
CA GLU A 78 -5.63 -12.72 -4.93
C GLU A 78 -6.40 -11.41 -5.05
N PRO A 79 -5.73 -10.24 -4.99
CA PRO A 79 -6.39 -8.97 -5.21
C PRO A 79 -6.77 -8.77 -6.68
N GLU A 80 -7.79 -7.96 -6.88
CA GLU A 80 -8.11 -7.29 -8.14
C GLU A 80 -8.31 -5.81 -7.86
N GLY A 81 -8.21 -4.97 -8.88
CA GLY A 81 -8.41 -3.53 -8.70
C GLY A 81 -8.90 -2.82 -9.94
N VAL A 82 -9.33 -1.57 -9.75
CA VAL A 82 -9.69 -0.66 -10.84
C VAL A 82 -8.95 0.65 -10.64
N TYR A 83 -8.17 1.05 -11.62
CA TYR A 83 -7.55 2.37 -11.67
C TYR A 83 -8.58 3.41 -12.12
N VAL A 84 -8.64 4.50 -11.37
CA VAL A 84 -9.56 5.63 -11.60
C VAL A 84 -8.75 6.88 -11.92
N PRO A 85 -9.03 7.57 -13.03
CA PRO A 85 -8.37 8.82 -13.40
C PRO A 85 -8.59 9.94 -12.38
N VAL A 86 -7.70 10.93 -12.44
CA VAL A 86 -7.76 12.12 -11.59
C VAL A 86 -9.13 12.78 -11.61
N GLY A 87 -9.74 12.92 -10.44
CA GLY A 87 -10.98 13.66 -10.25
C GLY A 87 -12.21 13.07 -10.94
N ALA A 88 -12.16 11.85 -11.46
CA ALA A 88 -13.30 11.21 -12.07
C ALA A 88 -14.40 10.87 -11.05
N LYS A 89 -15.65 10.98 -11.46
CA LYS A 89 -16.81 10.55 -10.68
C LYS A 89 -16.96 9.03 -10.77
N VAL A 90 -17.11 8.38 -9.62
CA VAL A 90 -17.15 6.93 -9.50
C VAL A 90 -18.39 6.48 -8.75
N THR A 91 -18.99 5.40 -9.24
CA THR A 91 -20.03 4.63 -8.52
C THR A 91 -19.51 3.20 -8.32
N ILE A 92 -19.47 2.74 -7.07
CA ILE A 92 -19.18 1.34 -6.69
C ILE A 92 -20.49 0.70 -6.27
N VAL A 93 -20.84 -0.44 -6.86
CA VAL A 93 -22.01 -1.24 -6.47
C VAL A 93 -21.55 -2.59 -5.96
N ALA A 94 -21.94 -2.96 -4.75
CA ALA A 94 -21.61 -4.24 -4.18
C ALA A 94 -22.43 -5.38 -4.83
N VAL A 95 -21.79 -6.26 -5.56
CA VAL A 95 -22.40 -7.50 -6.08
C VAL A 95 -22.55 -8.52 -4.95
N ARG A 96 -21.55 -8.61 -4.08
CA ARG A 96 -21.58 -9.32 -2.79
C ARG A 96 -21.16 -8.36 -1.69
N ALA A 97 -21.55 -8.63 -0.46
CA ALA A 97 -21.09 -7.82 0.67
C ALA A 97 -19.57 -7.66 0.61
N THR A 98 -19.08 -6.44 0.76
CA THR A 98 -17.68 -6.08 0.49
C THR A 98 -17.13 -5.13 1.54
N GLU A 99 -15.85 -5.28 1.82
CA GLU A 99 -14.98 -4.23 2.31
C GLU A 99 -14.02 -3.86 1.17
N THR A 100 -14.06 -2.62 0.72
CA THR A 100 -13.32 -2.14 -0.44
C THR A 100 -12.39 -1.00 -0.03
N PHE A 101 -11.12 -1.11 -0.38
CA PHE A 101 -10.13 -0.05 -0.22
C PHE A 101 -10.17 0.91 -1.42
N ILE A 102 -10.07 2.20 -1.15
CA ILE A 102 -9.85 3.25 -2.14
C ILE A 102 -8.53 3.92 -1.78
N ALA A 103 -7.48 3.60 -2.53
CA ALA A 103 -6.16 4.18 -2.41
C ALA A 103 -6.01 5.32 -3.41
N GLY A 104 -5.34 6.42 -3.05
CA GLY A 104 -5.15 7.52 -3.99
C GLY A 104 -3.80 8.19 -3.88
N ALA A 105 -3.39 8.82 -4.97
CA ALA A 105 -2.23 9.70 -5.00
C ALA A 105 -2.55 11.00 -5.74
N ARG A 106 -1.97 12.11 -5.26
CA ARG A 106 -2.11 13.41 -5.90
C ARG A 106 -1.47 13.39 -7.29
N TYR A 107 -2.24 13.80 -8.30
CA TYR A 107 -1.79 13.89 -9.67
C TYR A 107 -2.61 14.94 -10.44
N ASN A 108 -2.10 15.42 -11.58
CA ASN A 108 -2.72 16.52 -12.32
C ASN A 108 -3.03 16.21 -13.78
N LYS A 109 -2.81 14.97 -14.22
CA LYS A 109 -3.13 14.57 -15.61
C LYS A 109 -4.18 13.46 -15.59
N VAL A 110 -5.17 13.58 -16.46
CA VAL A 110 -6.18 12.55 -16.68
C VAL A 110 -5.56 11.46 -17.55
N LEU A 111 -5.70 10.22 -17.12
CA LEU A 111 -5.29 9.01 -17.83
C LEU A 111 -6.53 8.11 -18.04
N ASP A 112 -6.41 7.05 -18.84
CA ASP A 112 -7.53 6.16 -19.08
C ASP A 112 -7.78 5.19 -17.92
N PRO A 113 -9.04 4.92 -17.52
CA PRO A 113 -9.35 3.92 -16.52
C PRO A 113 -9.10 2.50 -17.06
N PHE A 114 -8.70 1.60 -16.19
CA PHE A 114 -8.52 0.18 -16.49
C PHE A 114 -8.70 -0.69 -15.25
N ASP A 115 -8.96 -1.96 -15.44
CA ASP A 115 -8.97 -2.94 -14.37
C ASP A 115 -7.68 -3.78 -14.34
N VAL A 116 -7.40 -4.33 -13.17
CA VAL A 116 -6.30 -5.26 -12.90
C VAL A 116 -6.90 -6.54 -12.38
N ARG A 117 -6.74 -7.62 -13.13
CA ARG A 117 -7.27 -8.93 -12.80
C ARG A 117 -6.20 -9.82 -12.17
N VAL A 118 -6.63 -10.90 -11.52
CA VAL A 118 -5.74 -11.86 -10.83
C VAL A 118 -4.54 -12.29 -11.68
N ALA A 119 -4.77 -12.55 -12.98
CA ALA A 119 -3.72 -12.97 -13.91
C ALA A 119 -2.65 -11.90 -14.17
N GLU A 120 -2.97 -10.64 -13.88
CA GLU A 120 -2.10 -9.49 -14.13
C GLU A 120 -1.31 -9.07 -12.90
N ILE A 121 -1.61 -9.61 -11.72
CA ILE A 121 -0.92 -9.29 -10.46
C ILE A 121 0.54 -9.73 -10.55
N ASP A 122 1.44 -8.77 -10.45
CA ASP A 122 2.87 -9.04 -10.32
C ASP A 122 3.20 -9.41 -8.88
N LYS A 123 3.86 -10.55 -8.69
CA LYS A 123 4.14 -11.11 -7.37
C LYS A 123 5.63 -11.27 -7.18
N VAL A 124 6.09 -10.99 -5.98
CA VAL A 124 7.45 -11.30 -5.55
C VAL A 124 7.43 -11.89 -4.16
N GLN A 125 8.26 -12.90 -3.94
CA GLN A 125 8.50 -13.48 -2.62
C GLN A 125 10.00 -13.42 -2.37
N TYR A 126 10.39 -12.96 -1.19
CA TYR A 126 11.79 -12.78 -0.81
C TYR A 126 11.99 -13.01 0.68
N GLY A 127 13.26 -13.04 1.10
CA GLY A 127 13.63 -13.35 2.47
C GLY A 127 13.53 -14.83 2.81
N SER A 128 13.71 -15.15 4.07
CA SER A 128 13.61 -16.50 4.60
C SER A 128 13.22 -16.48 6.08
N ASP A 129 12.86 -17.63 6.60
CA ASP A 129 12.57 -17.79 8.03
C ASP A 129 13.84 -17.60 8.87
N ASP A 130 15.01 -17.97 8.34
CA ASP A 130 16.30 -17.76 9.02
C ASP A 130 16.65 -16.29 9.16
N THR A 131 16.37 -15.49 8.13
CA THR A 131 16.60 -14.03 8.16
C THR A 131 15.47 -13.27 8.87
N LYS A 132 14.38 -13.95 9.26
CA LYS A 132 13.17 -13.34 9.84
C LYS A 132 12.54 -12.25 8.98
N THR A 133 12.73 -12.33 7.65
CA THR A 133 12.23 -11.36 6.68
C THR A 133 11.44 -12.00 5.55
N HIS A 134 10.90 -13.21 5.76
CA HIS A 134 10.15 -13.94 4.72
C HIS A 134 8.86 -13.21 4.37
N ARG A 135 8.75 -12.73 3.12
CA ARG A 135 7.69 -11.84 2.64
C ARG A 135 7.17 -12.23 1.28
N LYS A 136 5.88 -11.97 1.06
CA LYS A 136 5.23 -12.00 -0.24
C LYS A 136 4.59 -10.63 -0.51
N ILE A 137 4.86 -10.07 -1.69
CA ILE A 137 4.26 -8.83 -2.15
C ILE A 137 3.42 -9.12 -3.38
N LYS A 138 2.24 -8.51 -3.45
CA LYS A 138 1.34 -8.53 -4.61
C LYS A 138 1.18 -7.10 -5.09
N HIS A 139 1.75 -6.77 -6.23
CA HIS A 139 1.66 -5.44 -6.81
C HIS A 139 0.39 -5.31 -7.64
N ILE A 140 -0.55 -4.49 -7.19
CA ILE A 140 -1.80 -4.19 -7.91
C ILE A 140 -1.51 -3.12 -8.95
N LEU A 141 -0.95 -1.99 -8.52
CA LEU A 141 -0.42 -0.96 -9.40
C LEU A 141 1.10 -0.88 -9.26
N GLY A 142 1.82 -1.91 -9.73
CA GLY A 142 3.28 -2.00 -9.76
C GLY A 142 3.90 -1.30 -10.98
N THR A 143 5.21 -1.47 -11.15
CA THR A 143 6.01 -0.81 -12.20
C THR A 143 5.57 -1.14 -13.61
N LYS A 144 4.97 -2.31 -13.86
CA LYS A 144 4.46 -2.69 -15.20
C LYS A 144 3.41 -1.73 -15.76
N TYR A 145 2.75 -0.93 -14.91
CA TYR A 145 1.80 0.10 -15.32
C TYR A 145 2.44 1.48 -15.52
N HIS A 146 3.76 1.54 -15.72
CA HIS A 146 4.45 2.77 -16.08
C HIS A 146 3.83 3.40 -17.35
N GLY A 147 3.54 4.71 -17.28
CA GLY A 147 2.85 5.44 -18.36
C GLY A 147 1.31 5.32 -18.35
N LYS A 148 0.74 4.35 -17.63
CA LYS A 148 -0.72 4.20 -17.45
C LYS A 148 -1.23 4.72 -16.11
N VAL A 149 -0.35 4.93 -15.15
CA VAL A 149 -0.62 5.45 -13.81
C VAL A 149 0.31 6.62 -13.55
N GLY A 150 -0.18 7.66 -12.91
CA GLY A 150 0.56 8.91 -12.71
C GLY A 150 1.61 8.86 -11.61
N ARG A 151 1.19 8.78 -10.35
CA ARG A 151 2.04 8.82 -9.15
C ARG A 151 1.78 7.69 -8.17
N LEU A 152 0.66 6.99 -8.32
CA LEU A 152 0.17 5.99 -7.39
C LEU A 152 0.89 4.64 -7.56
N LEU A 153 1.39 4.08 -6.45
CA LEU A 153 1.75 2.67 -6.32
C LEU A 153 0.83 2.04 -5.26
N VAL A 154 0.30 0.86 -5.56
CA VAL A 154 -0.57 0.10 -4.65
C VAL A 154 -0.11 -1.33 -4.59
N SER A 155 0.15 -1.81 -3.39
CA SER A 155 0.59 -3.19 -3.17
C SER A 155 0.02 -3.77 -1.87
N GLU A 156 0.04 -5.08 -1.79
CA GLU A 156 -0.26 -5.83 -0.58
C GLU A 156 0.97 -6.62 -0.15
N LEU A 157 1.32 -6.51 1.10
CA LEU A 157 2.46 -7.21 1.69
C LEU A 157 1.99 -8.19 2.75
N PHE A 158 2.53 -9.41 2.71
CA PHE A 158 2.21 -10.48 3.64
C PHE A 158 3.48 -11.00 4.30
N THR A 159 3.41 -11.37 5.57
CA THR A 159 4.35 -12.32 6.12
C THR A 159 4.12 -13.69 5.48
N VAL A 160 5.18 -14.47 5.27
CA VAL A 160 5.09 -15.88 4.93
C VAL A 160 5.39 -16.65 6.20
N GLY A 161 4.35 -17.28 6.77
CA GLY A 161 4.43 -17.85 8.12
C GLY A 161 4.28 -16.79 9.22
N GLN A 162 4.51 -17.23 10.45
CA GLN A 162 4.28 -16.44 11.66
C GLN A 162 5.53 -15.69 12.09
N GLY A 163 5.33 -14.46 12.59
CA GLY A 163 6.41 -13.61 13.06
C GLY A 163 7.21 -12.95 11.94
N GLY A 164 8.23 -12.19 12.31
CA GLY A 164 9.22 -11.62 11.40
C GLY A 164 8.99 -10.15 11.02
N TRP A 165 9.96 -9.64 10.23
CA TRP A 165 10.09 -8.22 9.88
C TRP A 165 9.66 -7.93 8.45
N SER A 166 9.20 -6.70 8.20
CA SER A 166 8.93 -6.11 6.91
C SER A 166 9.52 -4.69 6.83
N GLY A 167 9.76 -4.20 5.61
CA GLY A 167 10.47 -2.94 5.46
C GLY A 167 11.90 -2.99 6.01
N PHE A 168 12.51 -4.19 6.05
CA PHE A 168 13.84 -4.41 6.58
C PHE A 168 14.74 -5.07 5.52
N PRO A 169 16.02 -4.62 5.29
CA PRO A 169 16.69 -3.54 6.02
C PRO A 169 15.91 -2.24 5.99
N ALA A 170 15.98 -1.50 7.09
CA ALA A 170 15.25 -0.25 7.22
C ALA A 170 15.60 0.71 6.08
N HIS A 171 14.59 1.35 5.50
CA HIS A 171 14.74 2.30 4.41
C HIS A 171 13.76 3.46 4.58
N LYS A 172 14.01 4.53 3.84
CA LYS A 172 13.14 5.68 3.73
C LYS A 172 13.02 6.16 2.29
N HIS A 173 12.08 7.04 2.03
CA HIS A 173 11.83 7.68 0.74
C HIS A 173 11.10 9.02 0.96
N ASP A 174 11.71 9.88 1.76
CA ASP A 174 11.13 11.14 2.19
C ASP A 174 11.73 12.38 1.48
N THR A 175 12.74 12.17 0.65
CA THR A 175 13.49 13.25 0.01
C THR A 175 13.87 12.85 -1.41
N ASP A 176 13.68 13.75 -2.38
CA ASP A 176 14.28 13.58 -3.70
C ASP A 176 15.78 13.88 -3.60
N ARG A 177 16.63 12.85 -3.73
CA ARG A 177 18.07 12.93 -3.53
C ARG A 177 18.84 12.33 -4.70
N LYS A 178 19.95 12.98 -5.07
CA LYS A 178 20.91 12.49 -6.05
C LYS A 178 22.30 12.40 -5.43
N ASP A 179 23.10 11.47 -5.93
CA ASP A 179 24.53 11.40 -5.61
C ASP A 179 25.33 12.47 -6.37
N ALA A 180 26.64 12.49 -6.11
CA ALA A 180 27.56 13.45 -6.77
C ALA A 180 27.67 13.25 -8.29
N ALA A 181 27.34 12.07 -8.81
CA ALA A 181 27.30 11.74 -10.24
C ALA A 181 25.93 12.06 -10.89
N GLY A 182 24.93 12.49 -10.10
CA GLY A 182 23.60 12.83 -10.57
C GLY A 182 22.61 11.66 -10.61
N ASN A 183 22.99 10.46 -10.13
CA ASN A 183 22.10 9.31 -10.04
C ASN A 183 21.07 9.52 -8.92
N ILE A 184 19.82 9.15 -9.16
CA ILE A 184 18.78 9.18 -8.14
C ILE A 184 19.06 8.07 -7.12
N ILE A 185 19.24 8.44 -5.85
CA ILE A 185 19.49 7.54 -4.73
C ILE A 185 18.36 7.50 -3.72
N GLU A 186 17.39 8.43 -3.81
CA GLU A 186 16.16 8.45 -3.05
C GLU A 186 15.10 9.23 -3.81
N THR A 187 13.84 8.83 -3.73
CA THR A 187 12.70 9.59 -4.26
C THR A 187 11.69 9.86 -3.16
N ARG A 188 11.10 11.06 -3.16
CA ARG A 188 10.09 11.42 -2.18
C ARG A 188 8.74 10.80 -2.53
N HIS A 189 8.24 9.99 -1.58
CA HIS A 189 6.89 9.44 -1.57
C HIS A 189 6.31 9.57 -0.17
N ASP A 190 5.05 10.00 -0.07
CA ASP A 190 4.29 9.77 1.14
C ASP A 190 3.76 8.34 1.10
N GLU A 191 3.73 7.67 2.24
CA GLU A 191 3.24 6.30 2.31
C GLU A 191 2.19 6.12 3.41
N THR A 192 1.23 5.26 3.16
CA THR A 192 0.16 4.90 4.10
C THR A 192 0.03 3.40 4.16
N TYR A 193 0.06 2.84 5.37
CA TYR A 193 -0.21 1.42 5.64
C TYR A 193 -1.53 1.22 6.33
N ASN A 194 -2.28 0.18 5.95
CA ASN A 194 -3.41 -0.31 6.73
C ASN A 194 -3.23 -1.80 7.00
N PHE A 195 -3.21 -2.18 8.28
CA PHE A 195 -2.81 -3.50 8.75
C PHE A 195 -3.98 -4.46 8.96
N ARG A 196 -3.72 -5.77 8.76
CA ARG A 196 -4.53 -6.88 9.19
C ARG A 196 -3.65 -7.94 9.85
N PHE A 197 -4.22 -8.65 10.80
CA PHE A 197 -3.54 -9.76 11.46
C PHE A 197 -4.35 -11.06 11.36
N ARG A 198 -3.66 -12.19 11.31
CA ARG A 198 -4.26 -13.52 11.37
C ARG A 198 -3.59 -14.36 12.46
N PRO A 199 -4.35 -14.80 13.51
CA PRO A 199 -5.72 -14.35 13.83
C PRO A 199 -5.83 -12.85 14.10
N ASN A 200 -7.03 -12.29 14.00
CA ASN A 200 -7.29 -10.84 14.05
C ASN A 200 -7.02 -10.14 15.38
N HIS A 201 -6.81 -10.89 16.45
CA HIS A 201 -6.32 -10.39 17.74
C HIS A 201 -4.79 -10.27 17.81
N GLY A 202 -4.10 -10.57 16.70
CA GLY A 202 -2.67 -10.40 16.56
C GLY A 202 -2.22 -8.97 16.69
N SER A 203 -0.93 -8.79 16.91
CA SER A 203 -0.30 -7.49 17.12
C SER A 203 1.09 -7.44 16.52
N GLY A 204 1.56 -6.24 16.28
CA GLY A 204 2.88 -5.96 15.74
C GLY A 204 3.42 -4.64 16.25
N VAL A 205 4.53 -4.21 15.70
CA VAL A 205 5.15 -2.91 15.96
C VAL A 205 5.56 -2.25 14.65
N GLN A 206 5.28 -0.95 14.52
CA GLN A 206 5.87 -0.06 13.54
C GLN A 206 6.91 0.80 14.22
N ILE A 207 8.14 0.81 13.70
CA ILE A 207 9.17 1.75 14.13
C ILE A 207 9.27 2.86 13.09
N ILE A 208 9.42 4.11 13.52
CA ILE A 208 9.72 5.25 12.64
C ILE A 208 10.91 5.97 13.23
N GLN A 209 12.06 5.89 12.56
CA GLN A 209 13.31 6.48 13.00
C GLN A 209 13.68 7.64 12.06
N HIS A 210 13.66 8.85 12.56
CA HIS A 210 13.92 10.05 11.77
C HIS A 210 15.41 10.36 11.61
N GLU A 211 16.22 9.96 12.57
CA GLU A 211 17.65 10.23 12.59
C GLU A 211 18.44 8.94 12.89
N GLU A 212 19.43 8.65 12.05
CA GLU A 212 20.28 7.46 12.23
C GLU A 212 21.03 7.51 13.56
N GLY A 213 21.10 6.36 14.24
CA GLY A 213 21.76 6.24 15.54
C GLY A 213 20.97 6.79 16.73
N LYS A 214 19.76 7.33 16.51
CA LYS A 214 18.87 7.75 17.60
C LYS A 214 17.63 6.87 17.69
N PRO A 215 17.04 6.72 18.88
CA PRO A 215 15.77 6.03 19.02
C PRO A 215 14.69 6.68 18.14
N GLY A 216 13.83 5.85 17.56
CA GLY A 216 12.64 6.27 16.84
C GLY A 216 11.37 6.07 17.66
N ASP A 217 10.25 6.53 17.11
CA ASP A 217 8.93 6.23 17.63
C ASP A 217 8.59 4.76 17.39
N ALA A 218 7.91 4.13 18.34
CA ALA A 218 7.40 2.77 18.23
C ALA A 218 5.89 2.75 18.50
N TYR A 219 5.13 2.27 17.54
CA TYR A 219 3.68 2.18 17.61
C TYR A 219 3.25 0.72 17.66
N GLN A 220 2.45 0.37 18.68
CA GLN A 220 1.78 -0.93 18.68
C GLN A 220 0.74 -0.97 17.57
N LEU A 221 0.81 -2.01 16.75
CA LEU A 221 -0.13 -2.29 15.69
C LEU A 221 -1.19 -3.28 16.15
N MET A 222 -2.43 -3.00 15.80
CA MET A 222 -3.58 -3.89 15.96
C MET A 222 -4.24 -4.09 14.60
N ASP A 223 -5.12 -5.08 14.50
CA ASP A 223 -5.92 -5.26 13.29
C ASP A 223 -6.65 -3.96 12.92
N ARG A 224 -6.56 -3.53 11.67
CA ARG A 224 -7.09 -2.26 11.12
C ARG A 224 -6.36 -0.98 11.55
N SER A 225 -5.22 -1.05 12.23
CA SER A 225 -4.36 0.12 12.43
C SER A 225 -3.95 0.73 11.10
N THR A 226 -3.90 2.06 11.04
CA THR A 226 -3.34 2.80 9.90
C THR A 226 -2.10 3.58 10.35
N ILE A 227 -1.05 3.53 9.57
CA ILE A 227 0.20 4.28 9.79
C ILE A 227 0.41 5.23 8.64
N LEU A 228 0.69 6.49 8.96
CA LEU A 228 1.08 7.53 8.02
C LEU A 228 2.60 7.74 8.11
N LEU A 229 3.26 7.67 6.98
CA LEU A 229 4.71 7.72 6.82
C LEU A 229 5.11 8.90 5.92
N PRO A 230 5.16 10.12 6.46
CA PRO A 230 5.67 11.28 5.73
C PRO A 230 7.20 11.27 5.60
N SER A 231 7.89 10.60 6.52
CA SER A 231 9.36 10.57 6.59
C SER A 231 9.88 9.49 7.54
N GLY A 232 11.18 9.21 7.43
CA GLY A 232 11.93 8.36 8.35
C GLY A 232 12.06 6.91 7.90
N TYR A 233 13.02 6.21 8.49
CA TYR A 233 13.19 4.75 8.33
C TYR A 233 12.08 4.02 9.07
N HIS A 234 11.37 3.12 8.39
CA HIS A 234 10.07 2.64 8.88
C HIS A 234 9.87 1.11 8.80
N PRO A 235 10.76 0.31 9.39
CA PRO A 235 10.54 -1.13 9.47
C PRO A 235 9.38 -1.45 10.40
N CYS A 236 8.69 -2.56 10.12
CA CYS A 236 7.67 -3.10 11.00
C CYS A 236 7.85 -4.59 11.25
N ALA A 237 7.31 -5.08 12.34
CA ALA A 237 7.37 -6.49 12.70
C ALA A 237 6.04 -6.97 13.27
N VAL A 238 5.75 -8.26 13.06
CA VAL A 238 4.64 -8.96 13.70
C VAL A 238 5.14 -9.81 14.85
N MET A 239 4.33 -9.91 15.92
CA MET A 239 4.65 -10.76 17.07
C MET A 239 4.65 -12.24 16.68
N PRO A 240 5.43 -13.10 17.38
CA PRO A 240 5.40 -14.54 17.19
C PRO A 240 3.98 -15.12 17.36
N GLY A 241 3.63 -16.09 16.53
CA GLY A 241 2.31 -16.73 16.56
C GLY A 241 1.26 -16.07 15.67
N TYR A 242 1.59 -14.94 15.03
CA TYR A 242 0.67 -14.19 14.15
C TYR A 242 1.27 -13.98 12.77
N GLU A 243 0.39 -13.89 11.77
CA GLU A 243 0.71 -13.42 10.44
C GLU A 243 0.22 -11.97 10.28
N MET A 244 0.96 -11.19 9.49
CA MET A 244 0.65 -9.80 9.21
C MET A 244 0.45 -9.57 7.71
N TYR A 245 -0.59 -8.86 7.40
CA TYR A 245 -0.86 -8.24 6.12
C TYR A 245 -0.84 -6.73 6.28
N TYR A 246 -0.38 -6.00 5.29
CA TYR A 246 -0.71 -4.59 5.16
C TYR A 246 -0.89 -4.18 3.70
N PHE A 247 -1.88 -3.31 3.52
CA PHE A 247 -2.15 -2.61 2.28
C PHE A 247 -1.30 -1.36 2.25
N THR A 248 -0.51 -1.16 1.20
CA THR A 248 0.39 -0.02 1.08
C THR A 248 0.00 0.88 -0.08
N ILE A 249 0.01 2.18 0.17
CA ILE A 249 -0.30 3.26 -0.74
C ILE A 249 0.90 4.20 -0.76
N LEU A 250 1.50 4.38 -1.93
CA LEU A 250 2.61 5.30 -2.13
C LEU A 250 2.22 6.35 -3.15
N GLY A 251 2.26 7.61 -2.74
CA GLY A 251 2.09 8.77 -3.60
C GLY A 251 3.41 9.46 -3.88
N GLY A 252 3.89 9.40 -5.12
CA GLY A 252 5.15 10.02 -5.52
C GLY A 252 5.04 11.53 -5.75
N LEU A 253 6.00 12.32 -5.26
CA LEU A 253 6.04 13.75 -5.48
C LEU A 253 6.47 14.10 -6.90
N SER A 254 7.69 13.70 -7.28
CA SER A 254 8.30 14.05 -8.57
C SER A 254 8.12 12.98 -9.63
N GLN A 255 8.10 11.71 -9.21
CA GLN A 255 7.98 10.55 -10.07
C GLN A 255 7.20 9.43 -9.38
N ARG A 256 6.79 8.42 -10.16
CA ARG A 256 6.08 7.23 -9.66
C ARG A 256 7.03 6.13 -9.19
N SER A 257 8.14 5.90 -9.89
CA SER A 257 9.13 4.88 -9.53
C SER A 257 9.73 5.18 -8.16
N LEU A 258 9.73 4.20 -7.28
CA LEU A 258 10.26 4.32 -5.93
C LEU A 258 11.74 3.95 -5.91
N VAL A 259 12.59 4.85 -5.43
CA VAL A 259 13.98 4.59 -5.10
C VAL A 259 14.15 4.73 -3.58
N GLN A 260 14.34 3.60 -2.93
CA GLN A 260 14.48 3.50 -1.47
C GLN A 260 15.92 3.84 -1.05
N TYR A 261 16.05 4.69 -0.04
CA TYR A 261 17.33 4.96 0.61
C TYR A 261 17.45 4.06 1.85
N PHE A 262 18.28 3.02 1.74
CA PHE A 262 18.51 2.10 2.85
C PHE A 262 19.35 2.73 3.94
N GLN A 263 18.98 2.47 5.19
CA GLN A 263 19.71 2.96 6.35
C GLN A 263 21.15 2.43 6.33
N PRO A 264 22.18 3.31 6.31
CA PRO A 264 23.56 2.89 6.15
C PRO A 264 24.03 1.82 7.15
N THR A 265 23.60 1.93 8.41
CA THR A 265 23.91 0.95 9.47
C THR A 265 23.44 -0.47 9.14
N HIS A 266 22.33 -0.60 8.40
CA HIS A 266 21.71 -1.89 8.09
C HIS A 266 21.86 -2.30 6.61
N ALA A 267 22.38 -1.43 5.75
CA ALA A 267 22.42 -1.64 4.30
C ALA A 267 23.18 -2.92 3.89
N ALA A 268 24.20 -3.33 4.65
CA ALA A 268 24.94 -4.57 4.38
C ALA A 268 24.03 -5.82 4.37
N GLN A 269 22.90 -5.80 5.04
CA GLN A 269 21.96 -6.93 5.09
C GLN A 269 21.25 -7.18 3.75
N ILE A 270 21.27 -6.23 2.81
CA ILE A 270 20.80 -6.43 1.42
C ILE A 270 21.54 -7.61 0.77
N GLU A 271 22.79 -7.85 1.15
CA GLU A 271 23.57 -8.95 0.60
C GLU A 271 23.21 -10.31 1.22
N THR A 272 22.55 -10.35 2.35
CA THR A 272 22.26 -11.58 3.11
C THR A 272 20.80 -12.04 3.04
N ILE A 273 19.88 -11.16 2.62
CA ILE A 273 18.45 -11.49 2.52
C ILE A 273 18.16 -12.04 1.11
N PRO A 274 17.75 -13.31 0.98
CA PRO A 274 17.50 -13.94 -0.32
C PRO A 274 16.44 -13.17 -1.13
N GLY A 275 16.69 -12.92 -2.41
CA GLY A 275 15.73 -12.31 -3.34
C GLY A 275 15.40 -10.83 -3.12
N ILE A 276 16.04 -10.15 -2.15
CA ILE A 276 15.73 -8.75 -1.85
C ILE A 276 16.07 -7.81 -3.02
N LYS A 277 17.11 -8.10 -3.79
CA LYS A 277 17.50 -7.29 -4.96
C LYS A 277 16.45 -7.35 -6.06
N ASP A 278 15.82 -8.50 -6.27
CA ASP A 278 14.72 -8.67 -7.23
C ASP A 278 13.47 -7.91 -6.75
N MET A 279 13.19 -7.94 -5.45
CA MET A 279 12.12 -7.15 -4.84
C MET A 279 12.35 -5.65 -5.07
N ILE A 280 13.54 -5.13 -4.76
CA ILE A 280 13.88 -3.71 -4.96
C ILE A 280 13.68 -3.29 -6.43
N ALA A 281 14.05 -4.14 -7.39
CA ALA A 281 13.89 -3.86 -8.81
C ALA A 281 12.42 -3.73 -9.25
N LYS A 282 11.47 -4.31 -8.50
CA LYS A 282 10.02 -4.24 -8.79
C LYS A 282 9.37 -2.89 -8.44
N PHE A 283 10.05 -2.02 -7.70
CA PHE A 283 9.58 -0.68 -7.35
C PHE A 283 10.19 0.44 -8.21
N LYS A 284 11.16 0.13 -9.06
CA LYS A 284 11.89 1.12 -9.87
C LYS A 284 11.24 1.44 -11.21
#